data_ce3f1321e5e775d953aff69cd57eba54
#
_entry.id   ce3f1321e5e775d953aff69cd57eba54
#
_cell.length_a   1.000
_cell.length_b   1.000
_cell.length_c   1.000
_cell.angle_alpha   90.00
_cell.angle_beta   90.00
_cell.angle_gamma   90.00
#
_symmetry.space_group_name_H-M   'P 1'
#
loop_
_entity.id
_entity.type
_entity.pdbx_description
1 polymer ?
#
loop_
_entity_poly.entity_id
_entity_poly.type
_entity_poly.pdbx_seq_one_letter_code
_entity_poly.pdbx_strand_id
1 'polypeptide(L)'
;PTQAPMIEQRLLSAAPDLRSSRVLLEMIRALGSQPALQRHIARELAPGPSVISADSMEAYLRSTVSTLHHPVGTCRMGSEGDEGAVLDARMRVRGIDGLRVIDASGMPEITRGPINGPVIMMAEKAAADILSG
;
A
#
# COMPACT_ATOMS: atom_id res chain seq x y z
N PRO A 1 1.59 -4.07 -27.63
CA PRO A 1 2.81 -3.60 -26.93
C PRO A 1 2.94 -2.06 -26.92
N THR A 2 2.25 -1.36 -27.83
CA THR A 2 2.31 0.12 -27.96
C THR A 2 1.27 0.87 -27.14
N GLN A 3 0.31 0.19 -26.54
CA GLN A 3 -0.71 0.78 -25.70
C GLN A 3 -0.24 0.81 -24.24
N ALA A 4 -0.46 1.94 -23.54
CA ALA A 4 -0.16 2.05 -22.12
C ALA A 4 -1.01 1.04 -21.30
N PRO A 5 -0.47 0.46 -20.22
CA PRO A 5 -1.23 -0.42 -19.35
C PRO A 5 -2.40 0.32 -18.70
N MET A 6 -3.52 -0.39 -18.56
CA MET A 6 -4.67 0.10 -17.80
C MET A 6 -4.45 -0.23 -16.31
N ILE A 7 -4.38 0.78 -15.47
CA ILE A 7 -4.11 0.62 -14.04
C ILE A 7 -5.32 1.08 -13.24
N GLU A 8 -5.98 0.16 -12.55
CA GLU A 8 -7.10 0.42 -11.65
C GLU A 8 -6.66 0.24 -10.19
N GLN A 9 -6.40 1.32 -9.49
CA GLN A 9 -5.92 1.27 -8.10
C GLN A 9 -7.01 0.91 -7.08
N ARG A 10 -8.29 1.19 -7.37
CA ARG A 10 -9.46 0.93 -6.50
C ARG A 10 -9.26 1.37 -5.05
N LEU A 11 -8.60 2.50 -4.83
CA LEU A 11 -8.32 3.04 -3.50
C LEU A 11 -9.62 3.24 -2.71
N LEU A 12 -9.60 2.90 -1.42
CA LEU A 12 -10.75 2.95 -0.49
C LEU A 12 -11.99 2.14 -0.94
N SER A 13 -11.82 1.14 -1.82
CA SER A 13 -12.91 0.23 -2.20
C SER A 13 -13.30 -0.72 -1.05
N ALA A 14 -12.34 -1.10 -0.21
CA ALA A 14 -12.59 -1.93 0.96
C ALA A 14 -13.05 -1.08 2.17
N ALA A 15 -14.10 -1.53 2.85
CA ALA A 15 -14.64 -0.82 4.01
C ALA A 15 -13.65 -0.64 5.18
N PRO A 16 -12.72 -1.59 5.47
CA PRO A 16 -11.68 -1.38 6.47
C PRO A 16 -10.75 -0.20 6.15
N ASP A 17 -10.37 -0.02 4.89
CA ASP A 17 -9.46 1.05 4.46
C ASP A 17 -10.08 2.42 4.67
N LEU A 18 -11.36 2.56 4.30
CA LEU A 18 -12.11 3.79 4.53
C LEU A 18 -12.24 4.12 6.02
N ARG A 19 -12.52 3.11 6.86
CA ARG A 19 -12.58 3.31 8.32
C ARG A 19 -11.23 3.77 8.88
N SER A 20 -10.15 3.12 8.49
CA SER A 20 -8.79 3.47 8.92
C SER A 20 -8.41 4.88 8.48
N SER A 21 -8.75 5.27 7.26
CA SER A 21 -8.49 6.61 6.74
C SER A 21 -9.26 7.70 7.49
N ARG A 22 -10.51 7.42 7.90
CA ARG A 22 -11.30 8.33 8.76
C ARG A 22 -10.64 8.50 10.12
N VAL A 23 -10.29 7.40 10.78
CA VAL A 23 -9.60 7.44 12.08
C VAL A 23 -8.30 8.21 11.97
N LEU A 24 -7.52 8.01 10.90
CA LEU A 24 -6.28 8.75 10.68
C LEU A 24 -6.54 10.26 10.53
N LEU A 25 -7.56 10.67 9.80
CA LEU A 25 -7.93 12.09 9.65
C LEU A 25 -8.31 12.71 11.00
N GLU A 26 -9.11 12.00 11.81
CA GLU A 26 -9.49 12.42 13.15
C GLU A 26 -8.27 12.53 14.08
N MET A 27 -7.34 11.58 14.02
CA MET A 27 -6.10 11.61 14.79
C MET A 27 -5.20 12.80 14.39
N ILE A 28 -5.07 13.10 13.11
CA ILE A 28 -4.29 14.25 12.63
C ILE A 28 -4.89 15.56 13.15
N ARG A 29 -6.22 15.70 13.14
CA ARG A 29 -6.90 16.86 13.72
C ARG A 29 -6.71 16.97 15.21
N ALA A 30 -6.84 15.84 15.93
CA ALA A 30 -6.60 15.79 17.37
C ALA A 30 -5.15 16.17 17.72
N LEU A 31 -4.17 15.72 16.90
CA LEU A 31 -2.78 16.10 17.06
C LEU A 31 -2.57 17.62 16.81
N GLY A 32 -3.15 18.15 15.73
CA GLY A 32 -3.06 19.59 15.40
C GLY A 32 -3.69 20.50 16.47
N SER A 33 -4.71 20.00 17.19
CA SER A 33 -5.36 20.75 18.28
C SER A 33 -4.58 20.76 19.61
N GLN A 34 -3.47 19.99 19.71
CA GLN A 34 -2.67 20.00 20.93
C GLN A 34 -2.02 21.37 21.15
N PRO A 35 -1.95 21.89 22.41
CA PRO A 35 -1.43 23.24 22.69
C PRO A 35 -0.02 23.49 22.15
N ALA A 36 0.83 22.47 22.12
CA ALA A 36 2.19 22.56 21.59
C ALA A 36 2.23 22.87 20.08
N LEU A 37 1.27 22.35 19.30
CA LEU A 37 1.18 22.55 17.87
C LEU A 37 0.24 23.70 17.50
N GLN A 38 -0.88 23.84 18.20
CA GLN A 38 -1.93 24.83 17.90
C GLN A 38 -1.38 26.26 17.81
N ARG A 39 -0.40 26.65 18.64
CA ARG A 39 0.25 27.95 18.59
C ARG A 39 1.01 28.23 17.26
N HIS A 40 1.30 27.22 16.47
CA HIS A 40 2.00 27.32 15.19
C HIS A 40 1.06 27.13 13.99
N ILE A 41 -0.21 26.76 14.22
CA ILE A 41 -1.19 26.47 13.17
C ILE A 41 -2.17 27.63 13.08
N ALA A 42 -2.14 28.38 11.99
CA ALA A 42 -3.07 29.47 11.77
C ALA A 42 -4.48 28.97 11.43
N ARG A 43 -4.58 27.92 10.60
CA ARG A 43 -5.86 27.31 10.20
C ARG A 43 -5.64 25.95 9.54
N GLU A 44 -6.67 25.13 9.55
CA GLU A 44 -6.74 23.92 8.71
C GLU A 44 -7.02 24.35 7.25
N LEU A 45 -6.19 23.88 6.32
CA LEU A 45 -6.36 24.15 4.88
C LEU A 45 -7.15 23.05 4.18
N ALA A 46 -6.87 21.78 4.54
CA ALA A 46 -7.49 20.59 3.98
C ALA A 46 -7.68 19.53 5.08
N PRO A 47 -8.84 18.90 5.16
CA PRO A 47 -10.06 19.09 4.36
C PRO A 47 -10.80 20.39 4.60
N GLY A 48 -10.45 21.16 5.63
CA GLY A 48 -11.09 22.38 6.07
C GLY A 48 -12.21 22.15 7.11
N PRO A 49 -12.58 23.21 7.83
CA PRO A 49 -13.45 23.12 9.01
C PRO A 49 -14.91 22.72 8.69
N SER A 50 -15.32 22.73 7.45
CA SER A 50 -16.68 22.30 7.02
C SER A 50 -16.82 20.81 6.87
N VAL A 51 -15.72 20.04 6.76
CA VAL A 51 -15.72 18.57 6.61
C VAL A 51 -15.73 17.93 7.98
N ILE A 52 -16.92 17.79 8.59
CA ILE A 52 -17.10 17.29 9.95
C ILE A 52 -18.00 16.04 10.06
N SER A 53 -18.97 15.89 9.15
CA SER A 53 -19.83 14.71 9.15
C SER A 53 -19.12 13.49 8.57
N ALA A 54 -19.60 12.29 8.90
CA ALA A 54 -19.10 11.04 8.34
C ALA A 54 -19.13 11.06 6.80
N ASP A 55 -20.23 11.54 6.22
CA ASP A 55 -20.43 11.58 4.77
C ASP A 55 -19.50 12.60 4.09
N SER A 56 -19.30 13.79 4.70
CA SER A 56 -18.39 14.79 4.16
C SER A 56 -16.93 14.35 4.27
N MET A 57 -16.55 13.62 5.34
CA MET A 57 -15.23 13.02 5.47
C MET A 57 -15.00 11.93 4.43
N GLU A 58 -15.97 11.05 4.21
CA GLU A 58 -15.87 10.02 3.19
C GLU A 58 -15.75 10.60 1.79
N ALA A 59 -16.58 11.58 1.45
CA ALA A 59 -16.52 12.26 0.16
C ALA A 59 -15.15 12.93 -0.07
N TYR A 60 -14.62 13.60 0.96
CA TYR A 60 -13.29 14.19 0.92
C TYR A 60 -12.20 13.12 0.70
N LEU A 61 -12.20 12.06 1.51
CA LEU A 61 -11.20 10.99 1.41
C LEU A 61 -11.21 10.35 0.02
N ARG A 62 -12.39 10.02 -0.51
CA ARG A 62 -12.52 9.42 -1.85
C ARG A 62 -12.04 10.34 -2.97
N SER A 63 -12.22 11.66 -2.82
CA SER A 63 -11.80 12.63 -3.84
C SER A 63 -10.31 12.98 -3.79
N THR A 64 -9.64 12.74 -2.65
CA THR A 64 -8.25 13.20 -2.44
C THR A 64 -7.25 12.08 -2.22
N VAL A 65 -7.71 10.84 -1.97
CA VAL A 65 -6.81 9.70 -1.74
C VAL A 65 -5.88 9.49 -2.94
N SER A 66 -4.62 9.27 -2.64
CA SER A 66 -3.59 9.01 -3.64
C SER A 66 -2.62 7.94 -3.11
N THR A 67 -1.89 7.32 -4.02
CA THR A 67 -0.83 6.38 -3.66
C THR A 67 0.42 7.12 -3.17
N LEU A 68 1.14 6.50 -2.22
CA LEU A 68 2.50 6.91 -1.84
C LEU A 68 3.57 6.17 -2.65
N HIS A 69 3.20 5.58 -3.80
CA HIS A 69 4.10 4.85 -4.70
C HIS A 69 4.76 3.62 -4.06
N HIS A 70 4.07 2.99 -3.10
CA HIS A 70 4.50 1.75 -2.45
C HIS A 70 3.52 0.58 -2.75
N PRO A 71 3.17 0.29 -4.02
CA PRO A 71 2.30 -0.84 -4.34
C PRO A 71 3.05 -2.16 -4.13
N VAL A 72 2.33 -3.15 -3.59
CA VAL A 72 2.83 -4.51 -3.37
C VAL A 72 1.74 -5.53 -3.76
N GLY A 73 2.11 -6.82 -3.89
CA GLY A 73 1.16 -7.92 -3.87
C GLY A 73 0.51 -8.32 -5.19
N THR A 74 0.78 -7.64 -6.30
CA THR A 74 0.17 -8.01 -7.60
C THR A 74 0.67 -9.34 -8.18
N CYS A 75 1.85 -9.80 -7.73
CA CYS A 75 2.39 -11.14 -7.98
C CYS A 75 2.71 -11.84 -6.65
N ARG A 76 1.85 -11.71 -5.64
CA ARG A 76 2.17 -12.13 -4.28
C ARG A 76 2.59 -13.59 -4.18
N MET A 77 3.57 -13.87 -3.33
CA MET A 77 3.93 -15.22 -2.94
C MET A 77 2.91 -15.77 -1.93
N GLY A 78 2.80 -17.09 -1.85
CA GLY A 78 1.94 -17.76 -0.87
C GLY A 78 2.29 -19.24 -0.69
N SER A 79 1.58 -19.92 0.24
CA SER A 79 1.71 -21.36 0.48
C SER A 79 1.13 -22.19 -0.66
N GLU A 80 1.48 -23.44 -0.74
CA GLU A 80 1.08 -24.36 -1.83
C GLU A 80 -0.44 -24.46 -2.03
N GLY A 81 -1.23 -24.36 -0.99
CA GLY A 81 -2.71 -24.37 -1.06
C GLY A 81 -3.36 -22.99 -1.31
N ASP A 82 -2.59 -21.94 -1.50
CA ASP A 82 -3.13 -20.60 -1.75
C ASP A 82 -3.35 -20.38 -3.26
N GLU A 83 -4.59 -20.56 -3.70
CA GLU A 83 -4.99 -20.38 -5.11
C GLU A 83 -4.78 -18.94 -5.64
N GLY A 84 -4.73 -17.95 -4.76
CA GLY A 84 -4.47 -16.56 -5.12
C GLY A 84 -2.99 -16.20 -5.21
N ALA A 85 -2.07 -17.13 -4.86
CA ALA A 85 -0.64 -16.86 -4.95
C ALA A 85 -0.09 -17.09 -6.37
N VAL A 86 0.62 -16.09 -6.87
CA VAL A 86 1.30 -16.14 -8.17
C VAL A 86 2.69 -16.81 -8.04
N LEU A 87 3.36 -16.57 -6.90
CA LEU A 87 4.72 -17.05 -6.66
C LEU A 87 4.77 -18.08 -5.52
N ASP A 88 5.78 -18.96 -5.60
CA ASP A 88 6.22 -19.77 -4.47
C ASP A 88 7.20 -18.99 -3.55
N ALA A 89 7.64 -19.62 -2.46
CA ALA A 89 8.57 -19.04 -1.49
C ALA A 89 9.99 -18.75 -2.07
N ARG A 90 10.30 -19.28 -3.25
CA ARG A 90 11.54 -19.00 -4.01
C ARG A 90 11.32 -18.00 -5.15
N MET A 91 10.18 -17.28 -5.13
CA MET A 91 9.79 -16.28 -6.12
C MET A 91 9.67 -16.83 -7.55
N ARG A 92 9.43 -18.12 -7.72
CA ARG A 92 9.15 -18.73 -9.01
C ARG A 92 7.67 -18.61 -9.32
N VAL A 93 7.35 -18.28 -10.56
CA VAL A 93 5.97 -18.21 -11.04
C VAL A 93 5.39 -19.63 -11.10
N ARG A 94 4.25 -19.82 -10.45
CA ARG A 94 3.57 -21.14 -10.44
C ARG A 94 3.05 -21.49 -11.81
N GLY A 95 3.28 -22.73 -12.20
CA GLY A 95 2.83 -23.25 -13.50
C GLY A 95 3.65 -22.79 -14.70
N ILE A 96 4.75 -22.04 -14.51
CA ILE A 96 5.66 -21.61 -15.57
C ILE A 96 7.10 -21.91 -15.15
N ASP A 97 7.77 -22.77 -15.90
CA ASP A 97 9.16 -23.09 -15.64
C ASP A 97 10.11 -21.97 -16.06
N GLY A 98 11.17 -21.78 -15.26
CA GLY A 98 12.25 -20.84 -15.57
C GLY A 98 11.90 -19.36 -15.37
N LEU A 99 10.70 -19.01 -14.88
CA LEU A 99 10.29 -17.62 -14.66
C LEU A 99 10.23 -17.29 -13.17
N ARG A 100 10.76 -16.12 -12.82
CA ARG A 100 10.68 -15.53 -11.48
C ARG A 100 10.22 -14.07 -11.55
N VAL A 101 9.58 -13.58 -10.48
CA VAL A 101 9.29 -12.16 -10.27
C VAL A 101 9.90 -11.76 -8.91
N ILE A 102 10.87 -10.83 -8.94
CA ILE A 102 11.68 -10.48 -7.77
C ILE A 102 11.62 -8.96 -7.56
N ASP A 103 10.49 -8.51 -7.09
CA ASP A 103 10.22 -7.11 -6.76
C ASP A 103 9.12 -7.00 -5.69
N ALA A 104 8.68 -5.78 -5.39
CA ALA A 104 7.65 -5.52 -4.39
C ALA A 104 6.30 -6.22 -4.70
N SER A 105 6.01 -6.56 -5.95
CA SER A 105 4.78 -7.28 -6.30
C SER A 105 4.71 -8.69 -5.70
N GLY A 106 5.87 -9.30 -5.40
CA GLY A 106 5.97 -10.60 -4.75
C GLY A 106 5.64 -10.59 -3.25
N MET A 107 5.57 -9.42 -2.61
CA MET A 107 5.23 -9.31 -1.19
C MET A 107 3.76 -9.66 -0.96
N PRO A 108 3.43 -10.58 -0.02
CA PRO A 108 2.03 -10.95 0.25
C PRO A 108 1.22 -9.81 0.90
N GLU A 109 1.89 -8.98 1.71
CA GLU A 109 1.30 -7.85 2.43
C GLU A 109 2.29 -6.69 2.49
N ILE A 110 1.77 -5.46 2.59
CA ILE A 110 2.60 -4.28 2.78
C ILE A 110 3.18 -4.25 4.20
N THR A 111 4.44 -3.91 4.32
CA THR A 111 5.09 -3.73 5.62
C THR A 111 4.62 -2.44 6.30
N ARG A 112 4.71 -2.39 7.64
CA ARG A 112 4.38 -1.18 8.43
C ARG A 112 5.39 -0.04 8.28
N GLY A 113 6.53 -0.31 7.68
CA GLY A 113 7.59 0.65 7.39
C GLY A 113 7.85 0.78 5.88
N PRO A 114 8.84 1.60 5.49
CA PRO A 114 9.24 1.74 4.09
C PRO A 114 9.56 0.39 3.45
N ILE A 115 9.02 0.13 2.25
CA ILE A 115 9.16 -1.17 1.58
C ILE A 115 10.55 -1.40 0.94
N ASN A 116 11.36 -0.36 0.79
CA ASN A 116 12.66 -0.45 0.10
C ASN A 116 13.60 -1.49 0.73
N GLY A 117 13.75 -1.47 2.06
CA GLY A 117 14.60 -2.45 2.77
C GLY A 117 14.14 -3.90 2.56
N PRO A 118 12.87 -4.23 2.82
CA PRO A 118 12.31 -5.55 2.52
C PRO A 118 12.46 -5.98 1.06
N VAL A 119 12.28 -5.09 0.09
CA VAL A 119 12.45 -5.42 -1.34
C VAL A 119 13.89 -5.75 -1.67
N ILE A 120 14.86 -4.99 -1.16
CA ILE A 120 16.29 -5.28 -1.32
C ILE A 120 16.62 -6.64 -0.69
N MET A 121 16.17 -6.91 0.54
CA MET A 121 16.36 -8.20 1.21
C MET A 121 15.80 -9.37 0.40
N MET A 122 14.61 -9.23 -0.16
CA MET A 122 13.99 -10.23 -1.03
C MET A 122 14.84 -10.48 -2.30
N ALA A 123 15.34 -9.39 -2.92
CA ALA A 123 16.16 -9.47 -4.11
C ALA A 123 17.52 -10.17 -3.84
N GLU A 124 18.19 -9.82 -2.74
CA GLU A 124 19.46 -10.45 -2.32
C GLU A 124 19.25 -11.95 -2.03
N LYS A 125 18.19 -12.30 -1.28
CA LYS A 125 17.86 -13.69 -1.02
C LYS A 125 17.58 -14.47 -2.32
N ALA A 126 16.80 -13.91 -3.23
CA ALA A 126 16.49 -14.57 -4.49
C ALA A 126 17.73 -14.72 -5.38
N ALA A 127 18.64 -13.73 -5.40
CA ALA A 127 19.91 -13.81 -6.10
C ALA A 127 20.78 -14.95 -5.55
N ALA A 128 20.88 -15.06 -4.24
CA ALA A 128 21.60 -16.17 -3.59
C ALA A 128 20.99 -17.55 -3.94
N ASP A 129 19.66 -17.67 -3.92
CA ASP A 129 18.95 -18.88 -4.30
C ASP A 129 19.17 -19.27 -5.79
N ILE A 130 19.30 -18.29 -6.68
CA ILE A 130 19.58 -18.52 -8.10
C ILE A 130 21.01 -19.00 -8.32
N LEU A 131 21.97 -18.39 -7.60
CA LEU A 131 23.39 -18.72 -7.75
C LEU A 131 23.76 -20.07 -7.10
N SER A 132 22.98 -20.53 -6.13
CA SER A 132 23.21 -21.81 -5.46
C SER A 132 22.57 -23.03 -6.15
N GLY A 133 21.78 -22.84 -7.19
CA GLY A 133 21.10 -23.91 -7.97
C GLY A 133 19.71 -24.19 -7.44
#